data_b4be62dac400e8cabecf0a6f14eafc18
#
_entry.id   b4be62dac400e8cabecf0a6f14eafc18
#
_cell.length_a   1.000
_cell.length_b   1.000
_cell.length_c   1.000
_cell.angle_alpha   90.00
_cell.angle_beta   90.00
_cell.angle_gamma   90.00
#
_symmetry.space_group_name_H-M   'P 1'
#
loop_
_entity.id
_entity.type
_entity.pdbx_description
1 polymer ?
#
loop_
_entity_poly.entity_id
_entity_poly.type
_entity_poly.pdbx_seq_one_letter_code
_entity_poly.pdbx_strand_id
1 'polypeptide(L)'
;GVDCTPDQVLIGAGSDYILMLLGMILGTEHMIAFEDPTYKQAYRVIHTLGYETVPVAMDRHGMKIQDLESTGADIAYVTPSHQYPTGIVMPIGRRMELLKWAYEKDGRYIIEDDYDSEFRYKGKPIPALQGYDAEDKVIYLGTFSKSIAPAIRLSYMVLPKDILKA
;
A
#
# COMPACT_ATOMS: atom_id res chain seq x y z
N GLY A 1 -3.14 13.35 -6.64
CA GLY A 1 -3.36 13.32 -5.20
C GLY A 1 -4.22 12.12 -4.82
N VAL A 2 -4.51 12.00 -3.54
CA VAL A 2 -5.43 10.98 -2.99
C VAL A 2 -6.85 11.54 -3.07
N ASP A 3 -7.81 10.72 -3.50
CA ASP A 3 -9.24 11.06 -3.56
C ASP A 3 -9.98 10.39 -2.40
N CYS A 4 -10.38 11.17 -1.39
CA CYS A 4 -11.05 10.66 -0.20
C CYS A 4 -11.88 11.73 0.52
N THR A 5 -12.77 11.28 1.41
CA THR A 5 -13.47 12.14 2.38
C THR A 5 -12.79 12.11 3.74
N PRO A 6 -12.99 13.12 4.61
CA PRO A 6 -12.39 13.12 5.96
C PRO A 6 -12.69 11.87 6.78
N ASP A 7 -13.85 11.26 6.61
CA ASP A 7 -14.29 10.07 7.35
C ASP A 7 -13.48 8.81 7.01
N GLN A 8 -12.78 8.83 5.88
CA GLN A 8 -11.91 7.72 5.46
C GLN A 8 -10.50 7.81 6.07
N VAL A 9 -10.15 8.92 6.73
CA VAL A 9 -8.79 9.20 7.18
C VAL A 9 -8.61 8.82 8.65
N LEU A 10 -7.69 7.90 8.92
CA LEU A 10 -7.21 7.58 10.25
C LEU A 10 -5.79 8.13 10.43
N ILE A 11 -5.54 8.79 11.57
CA ILE A 11 -4.25 9.39 11.91
C ILE A 11 -3.63 8.62 13.08
N GLY A 12 -2.32 8.37 13.00
CA GLY A 12 -1.61 7.61 14.03
C GLY A 12 -0.15 7.99 14.22
N ALA A 13 0.45 7.41 15.24
CA ALA A 13 1.79 7.73 15.73
C ALA A 13 2.92 7.01 14.95
N GLY A 14 2.96 7.19 13.65
CA GLY A 14 3.97 6.62 12.76
C GLY A 14 3.50 5.37 12.01
N SER A 15 4.27 4.98 10.99
CA SER A 15 3.88 3.94 10.02
C SER A 15 3.67 2.56 10.67
N ASP A 16 4.50 2.18 11.65
CA ASP A 16 4.34 0.89 12.34
C ASP A 16 3.02 0.81 13.10
N TYR A 17 2.63 1.91 13.76
CA TYR A 17 1.35 2.00 14.46
C TYR A 17 0.16 1.92 13.50
N ILE A 18 0.23 2.64 12.37
CA ILE A 18 -0.80 2.59 11.32
C ILE A 18 -0.92 1.19 10.72
N LEU A 19 0.20 0.52 10.43
CA LEU A 19 0.18 -0.87 9.94
C LEU A 19 -0.41 -1.84 10.96
N MET A 20 -0.12 -1.65 12.25
CA MET A 20 -0.70 -2.47 13.31
C MET A 20 -2.23 -2.27 13.40
N LEU A 21 -2.70 -1.02 13.36
CA LEU A 21 -4.14 -0.72 13.32
C LEU A 21 -4.81 -1.34 12.09
N LEU A 22 -4.19 -1.19 10.90
CA LEU A 22 -4.71 -1.77 9.67
C LEU A 22 -4.84 -3.28 9.78
N GLY A 23 -3.82 -3.95 10.33
CA GLY A 23 -3.87 -5.39 10.56
C GLY A 23 -4.98 -5.83 11.52
N MET A 24 -5.30 -5.01 12.52
CA MET A 24 -6.44 -5.29 13.42
C MET A 24 -7.79 -5.09 12.73
N ILE A 25 -7.90 -4.14 11.81
CA ILE A 25 -9.12 -3.83 11.07
C ILE A 25 -9.42 -4.92 10.03
N LEU A 26 -8.41 -5.37 9.29
CA LEU A 26 -8.58 -6.33 8.19
C LEU A 26 -8.86 -7.77 8.69
N GLY A 27 -8.39 -8.13 9.89
CA GLY A 27 -8.42 -9.53 10.35
C GLY A 27 -7.31 -10.39 9.75
N THR A 28 -6.98 -11.51 10.37
CA THR A 28 -5.81 -12.34 10.02
C THR A 28 -6.11 -13.47 9.03
N GLU A 29 -7.32 -13.56 8.51
CA GLU A 29 -7.74 -14.55 7.52
C GLU A 29 -7.25 -14.28 6.09
N HIS A 30 -6.62 -13.13 5.88
CA HIS A 30 -6.10 -12.70 4.58
C HIS A 30 -4.64 -13.08 4.40
N MET A 31 -4.28 -13.45 3.16
CA MET A 31 -2.89 -13.59 2.74
C MET A 31 -2.41 -12.30 2.09
N ILE A 32 -1.26 -11.80 2.53
CA ILE A 32 -0.66 -10.55 2.02
C ILE A 32 0.56 -10.87 1.16
N ALA A 33 0.50 -10.46 -0.11
CA ALA A 33 1.62 -10.51 -1.04
C ALA A 33 2.50 -9.26 -0.90
N PHE A 34 3.81 -9.47 -0.77
CA PHE A 34 4.81 -8.40 -0.70
C PHE A 34 5.70 -8.41 -1.93
N GLU A 35 6.12 -7.22 -2.38
CA GLU A 35 7.22 -7.09 -3.35
C GLU A 35 8.49 -7.77 -2.80
N ASP A 36 9.24 -8.47 -3.65
CA ASP A 36 10.55 -9.04 -3.27
C ASP A 36 11.66 -8.43 -4.13
N PRO A 37 12.55 -7.62 -3.53
CA PRO A 37 12.65 -7.22 -2.10
C PRO A 37 11.60 -6.19 -1.66
N THR A 38 11.32 -6.13 -0.35
CA THR A 38 10.36 -5.21 0.25
C THR A 38 10.90 -4.46 1.47
N TYR A 39 10.10 -3.53 1.99
CA TYR A 39 10.39 -2.84 3.25
C TYR A 39 10.23 -3.79 4.44
N LYS A 40 11.37 -4.22 4.99
CA LYS A 40 11.44 -5.28 6.02
C LYS A 40 10.63 -4.97 7.27
N GLN A 41 10.49 -3.70 7.65
CA GLN A 41 9.74 -3.32 8.86
C GLN A 41 8.24 -3.57 8.67
N ALA A 42 7.67 -3.18 7.52
CA ALA A 42 6.27 -3.47 7.21
C ALA A 42 6.00 -4.98 7.20
N TYR A 43 6.88 -5.75 6.55
CA TYR A 43 6.80 -7.21 6.56
C TYR A 43 6.80 -7.77 7.98
N ARG A 44 7.70 -7.29 8.86
CA ARG A 44 7.79 -7.76 10.26
C ARG A 44 6.53 -7.46 11.05
N VAL A 45 5.99 -6.25 10.93
CA VAL A 45 4.74 -5.85 11.63
C VAL A 45 3.61 -6.79 11.22
N ILE A 46 3.37 -6.94 9.93
CA ILE A 46 2.30 -7.78 9.38
C ILE A 46 2.48 -9.25 9.78
N HIS A 47 3.70 -9.79 9.66
CA HIS A 47 3.99 -11.17 10.04
C HIS A 47 3.82 -11.40 11.55
N THR A 48 4.21 -10.43 12.40
CA THR A 48 4.03 -10.52 13.86
C THR A 48 2.55 -10.51 14.27
N LEU A 49 1.68 -9.88 13.48
CA LEU A 49 0.24 -9.90 13.68
C LEU A 49 -0.42 -11.24 13.30
N GLY A 50 0.34 -12.18 12.72
CA GLY A 50 -0.13 -13.52 12.38
C GLY A 50 -0.66 -13.69 10.96
N TYR A 51 -0.45 -12.71 10.08
CA TYR A 51 -0.83 -12.85 8.68
C TYR A 51 0.02 -13.87 7.94
N GLU A 52 -0.60 -14.62 7.06
CA GLU A 52 0.10 -15.37 6.03
C GLU A 52 0.68 -14.39 5.01
N THR A 53 1.96 -14.55 4.68
CA THR A 53 2.66 -13.63 3.78
C THR A 53 3.38 -14.38 2.68
N VAL A 54 3.36 -13.84 1.46
CA VAL A 54 4.02 -14.45 0.31
C VAL A 54 4.83 -13.41 -0.47
N PRO A 55 6.10 -13.69 -0.82
CA PRO A 55 6.89 -12.82 -1.66
C PRO A 55 6.47 -12.96 -3.12
N VAL A 56 6.41 -11.83 -3.84
CA VAL A 56 6.15 -11.77 -5.28
C VAL A 56 7.31 -11.11 -5.98
N ALA A 57 7.86 -11.78 -6.99
CA ALA A 57 8.98 -11.27 -7.75
C ALA A 57 8.65 -9.95 -8.45
N MET A 58 9.67 -9.10 -8.59
CA MET A 58 9.58 -7.85 -9.34
C MET A 58 10.34 -7.93 -10.66
N ASP A 59 9.95 -7.08 -11.58
CA ASP A 59 10.72 -6.72 -12.75
C ASP A 59 11.07 -5.22 -12.73
N ARG A 60 11.56 -4.68 -13.85
CA ARG A 60 11.88 -3.24 -13.97
C ARG A 60 10.69 -2.29 -13.78
N HIS A 61 9.47 -2.81 -13.70
CA HIS A 61 8.23 -2.05 -13.54
C HIS A 61 7.55 -2.27 -12.17
N GLY A 62 8.18 -3.01 -11.25
CA GLY A 62 7.64 -3.37 -9.94
C GLY A 62 7.09 -4.78 -9.88
N MET A 63 6.14 -5.03 -8.98
CA MET A 63 5.52 -6.34 -8.77
C MET A 63 4.95 -6.94 -10.05
N LYS A 64 5.28 -8.21 -10.33
CA LYS A 64 4.74 -8.96 -11.47
C LYS A 64 3.33 -9.44 -11.17
N ILE A 65 2.34 -8.96 -11.94
CA ILE A 65 0.94 -9.28 -11.68
C ILE A 65 0.62 -10.75 -11.93
N GLN A 66 1.23 -11.39 -12.93
CA GLN A 66 1.05 -12.83 -13.20
C GLN A 66 1.52 -13.70 -12.03
N ASP A 67 2.66 -13.32 -11.40
CA ASP A 67 3.17 -14.02 -10.22
C ASP A 67 2.25 -13.77 -9.02
N LEU A 68 1.73 -12.55 -8.84
CA LEU A 68 0.74 -12.20 -7.82
C LEU A 68 -0.54 -13.02 -7.94
N GLU A 69 -1.10 -13.15 -9.15
CA GLU A 69 -2.30 -13.95 -9.41
C GLU A 69 -2.13 -15.41 -8.99
N SER A 70 -0.94 -15.97 -9.20
CA SER A 70 -0.65 -17.36 -8.88
C SER A 70 -0.49 -17.65 -7.40
N THR A 71 -0.32 -16.62 -6.54
CA THR A 71 -0.14 -16.80 -5.09
C THR A 71 -1.41 -17.14 -4.34
N GLY A 72 -2.57 -16.74 -4.87
CA GLY A 72 -3.84 -16.80 -4.16
C GLY A 72 -4.03 -15.70 -3.10
N ALA A 73 -3.12 -14.73 -3.00
CA ALA A 73 -3.21 -13.63 -2.06
C ALA A 73 -4.44 -12.75 -2.29
N ASP A 74 -4.98 -12.22 -1.20
CA ASP A 74 -6.11 -11.28 -1.23
C ASP A 74 -5.65 -9.83 -1.16
N ILE A 75 -4.47 -9.58 -0.62
CA ILE A 75 -3.94 -8.24 -0.42
C ILE A 75 -2.54 -8.13 -1.03
N ALA A 76 -2.28 -7.05 -1.78
CA ALA A 76 -0.96 -6.73 -2.29
C ALA A 76 -0.39 -5.50 -1.59
N TYR A 77 0.78 -5.64 -0.95
CA TYR A 77 1.52 -4.51 -0.36
C TYR A 77 2.57 -4.00 -1.34
N VAL A 78 2.48 -2.74 -1.73
CA VAL A 78 3.35 -2.11 -2.74
C VAL A 78 3.79 -0.71 -2.33
N THR A 79 4.96 -0.28 -2.85
CA THR A 79 5.49 1.08 -2.71
C THR A 79 5.66 1.72 -4.10
N PRO A 80 4.55 2.05 -4.82
CA PRO A 80 4.58 2.30 -6.26
C PRO A 80 5.19 3.64 -6.66
N SER A 81 5.23 4.60 -5.76
CA SER A 81 5.81 5.93 -6.04
C SER A 81 7.34 5.92 -6.02
N HIS A 82 7.91 5.07 -5.17
CA HIS A 82 9.36 4.89 -5.04
C HIS A 82 9.62 3.58 -4.29
N GLN A 83 9.73 2.48 -5.05
CA GLN A 83 9.83 1.15 -4.46
C GLN A 83 11.04 1.03 -3.52
N TYR A 84 10.79 0.57 -2.32
CA TYR A 84 11.85 0.33 -1.35
C TYR A 84 12.28 -1.15 -1.37
N PRO A 85 13.58 -1.46 -1.52
CA PRO A 85 14.74 -0.55 -1.53
C PRO A 85 15.26 -0.20 -2.94
N THR A 86 14.62 -0.63 -4.02
CA THR A 86 15.17 -0.58 -5.38
C THR A 86 15.10 0.79 -6.05
N GLY A 87 14.21 1.67 -5.59
CA GLY A 87 13.96 2.96 -6.19
C GLY A 87 13.14 2.93 -7.48
N ILE A 88 12.59 1.79 -7.85
CA ILE A 88 11.73 1.66 -9.04
C ILE A 88 10.47 2.49 -8.85
N VAL A 89 10.12 3.28 -9.85
CA VAL A 89 8.83 3.96 -9.95
C VAL A 89 7.90 3.10 -10.79
N MET A 90 6.80 2.64 -10.21
CA MET A 90 5.82 1.81 -10.91
C MET A 90 5.12 2.64 -12.00
N PRO A 91 5.27 2.28 -13.28
CA PRO A 91 4.63 3.03 -14.38
C PRO A 91 3.12 2.84 -14.37
N ILE A 92 2.42 3.81 -14.99
CA ILE A 92 0.93 3.81 -15.02
C ILE A 92 0.35 2.50 -15.56
N GLY A 93 0.95 1.89 -16.58
CA GLY A 93 0.49 0.60 -17.11
C GLY A 93 0.43 -0.48 -16.04
N ARG A 94 1.51 -0.65 -15.25
CA ARG A 94 1.56 -1.64 -14.17
C ARG A 94 0.60 -1.31 -13.04
N ARG A 95 0.37 -0.02 -12.73
CA ARG A 95 -0.64 0.42 -11.75
C ARG A 95 -2.04 0.01 -12.18
N MET A 96 -2.37 0.15 -13.47
CA MET A 96 -3.66 -0.29 -14.02
C MET A 96 -3.83 -1.80 -13.99
N GLU A 97 -2.76 -2.57 -14.28
CA GLU A 97 -2.78 -4.03 -14.15
C GLU A 97 -3.04 -4.46 -12.69
N LEU A 98 -2.41 -3.78 -11.72
CA LEU A 98 -2.59 -4.08 -10.30
C LEU A 98 -4.00 -3.74 -9.82
N LEU A 99 -4.55 -2.58 -10.22
CA LEU A 99 -5.94 -2.21 -9.93
C LEU A 99 -6.93 -3.22 -10.54
N LYS A 100 -6.70 -3.62 -11.80
CA LYS A 100 -7.52 -4.65 -12.45
C LYS A 100 -7.52 -5.95 -11.65
N TRP A 101 -6.35 -6.40 -11.18
CA TRP A 101 -6.25 -7.58 -10.31
C TRP A 101 -7.12 -7.45 -9.05
N ALA A 102 -7.13 -6.29 -8.41
CA ALA A 102 -7.95 -6.06 -7.23
C ALA A 102 -9.46 -6.06 -7.53
N TYR A 103 -9.85 -5.55 -8.72
CA TYR A 103 -11.25 -5.49 -9.13
C TYR A 103 -11.84 -6.84 -9.54
N GLU A 104 -11.01 -7.80 -9.94
CA GLU A 104 -11.47 -9.11 -10.42
C GLU A 104 -12.09 -10.01 -9.35
N LYS A 105 -11.85 -9.70 -8.06
CA LYS A 105 -12.37 -10.51 -6.96
C LYS A 105 -12.74 -9.64 -5.76
N ASP A 106 -13.94 -9.86 -5.22
CA ASP A 106 -14.35 -9.27 -3.95
C ASP A 106 -13.39 -9.68 -2.81
N GLY A 107 -13.17 -8.76 -1.88
CA GLY A 107 -12.24 -8.97 -0.75
C GLY A 107 -10.76 -8.79 -1.10
N ARG A 108 -10.40 -8.50 -2.36
CA ARG A 108 -9.04 -8.07 -2.71
C ARG A 108 -8.84 -6.60 -2.43
N TYR A 109 -7.66 -6.27 -1.90
CA TYR A 109 -7.22 -4.90 -1.65
C TYR A 109 -5.74 -4.69 -2.03
N ILE A 110 -5.37 -3.43 -2.20
CA ILE A 110 -3.99 -3.00 -2.40
C ILE A 110 -3.63 -2.08 -1.24
N ILE A 111 -2.54 -2.36 -0.53
CA ILE A 111 -1.94 -1.43 0.42
C ILE A 111 -0.86 -0.66 -0.35
N GLU A 112 -1.12 0.62 -0.60
CA GLU A 112 -0.16 1.55 -1.17
C GLU A 112 0.57 2.28 -0.05
N ASP A 113 1.83 1.94 0.20
CA ASP A 113 2.68 2.64 1.16
C ASP A 113 3.47 3.74 0.44
N ASP A 114 3.07 4.97 0.67
CA ASP A 114 3.65 6.17 0.06
C ASP A 114 4.45 6.96 1.10
N TYR A 115 5.63 6.44 1.40
CA TYR A 115 6.49 6.93 2.48
C TYR A 115 7.28 8.20 2.15
N ASP A 116 7.29 8.66 0.89
CA ASP A 116 8.10 9.80 0.44
C ASP A 116 7.50 10.68 -0.66
N SER A 117 6.19 10.56 -0.96
CA SER A 117 5.49 11.32 -2.01
C SER A 117 5.58 12.83 -1.88
N GLU A 118 5.84 13.34 -0.69
CA GLU A 118 6.00 14.77 -0.45
C GLU A 118 7.34 15.31 -0.98
N PHE A 119 8.30 14.43 -1.28
CA PHE A 119 9.61 14.80 -1.84
C PHE A 119 9.61 14.63 -3.36
N ARG A 120 9.54 15.75 -4.06
CA ARG A 120 9.70 15.80 -5.53
C ARG A 120 11.17 15.78 -5.89
N TYR A 121 11.69 14.61 -6.23
CA TYR A 121 13.10 14.50 -6.64
C TYR A 121 13.37 15.05 -8.03
N LYS A 122 12.49 14.89 -9.02
CA LYS A 122 12.49 15.52 -10.37
C LYS A 122 11.21 15.18 -11.15
N GLY A 123 10.72 16.12 -11.98
CA GLY A 123 9.65 15.86 -12.95
C GLY A 123 8.22 16.19 -12.46
N LYS A 124 7.21 15.84 -13.29
CA LYS A 124 5.80 15.95 -12.90
C LYS A 124 5.47 14.90 -11.85
N PRO A 125 4.70 15.23 -10.80
CA PRO A 125 4.28 14.25 -9.80
C PRO A 125 3.47 13.15 -10.48
N ILE A 126 3.83 11.89 -10.22
CA ILE A 126 2.98 10.76 -10.55
C ILE A 126 1.89 10.72 -9.47
N PRO A 127 0.61 10.75 -9.82
CA PRO A 127 -0.45 10.63 -8.84
C PRO A 127 -0.33 9.30 -8.08
N ALA A 128 -0.81 9.26 -6.82
CA ALA A 128 -0.91 8.03 -6.07
C ALA A 128 -1.73 6.97 -6.85
N LEU A 129 -1.48 5.71 -6.62
CA LEU A 129 -2.28 4.61 -7.19
C LEU A 129 -3.74 4.76 -6.79
N GLN A 130 -3.98 5.13 -5.52
CA GLN A 130 -5.31 5.42 -4.98
C GLN A 130 -6.07 6.48 -5.79
N GLY A 131 -5.40 7.48 -6.35
CA GLY A 131 -6.05 8.49 -7.20
C GLY A 131 -6.57 7.98 -8.55
N TYR A 132 -6.23 6.75 -8.94
CA TYR A 132 -6.76 6.06 -10.12
C TYR A 132 -7.78 4.97 -9.76
N ASP A 133 -8.00 4.74 -8.46
CA ASP A 133 -8.89 3.68 -7.98
C ASP A 133 -10.36 4.07 -8.17
N ALA A 134 -11.06 3.34 -9.06
CA ALA A 134 -12.47 3.57 -9.36
C ALA A 134 -13.43 2.70 -8.52
N GLU A 135 -12.93 1.66 -7.85
CA GLU A 135 -13.75 0.67 -7.13
C GLU A 135 -13.46 0.59 -5.63
N ASP A 136 -12.73 1.59 -5.11
CA ASP A 136 -12.46 1.74 -3.66
C ASP A 136 -11.73 0.50 -3.08
N LYS A 137 -10.65 0.07 -3.75
CA LYS A 137 -9.84 -1.11 -3.40
C LYS A 137 -8.46 -0.77 -2.84
N VAL A 138 -8.07 0.51 -2.83
CA VAL A 138 -6.74 0.93 -2.39
C VAL A 138 -6.79 1.51 -0.98
N ILE A 139 -6.04 0.87 -0.08
CA ILE A 139 -5.72 1.36 1.26
C ILE A 139 -4.43 2.18 1.13
N TYR A 140 -4.52 3.49 1.30
CA TYR A 140 -3.37 4.37 1.16
C TYR A 140 -2.74 4.69 2.51
N LEU A 141 -1.42 4.53 2.61
CA LEU A 141 -0.62 4.88 3.77
C LEU A 141 0.29 6.06 3.44
N GLY A 142 0.22 7.12 4.24
CA GLY A 142 1.06 8.29 4.11
C GLY A 142 1.75 8.66 5.41
N THR A 143 2.89 9.38 5.33
CA THR A 143 3.63 9.82 6.50
C THR A 143 4.14 11.24 6.34
N PHE A 144 4.08 12.03 7.41
CA PHE A 144 4.68 13.36 7.51
C PHE A 144 6.07 13.35 8.15
N SER A 145 6.59 12.17 8.49
CA SER A 145 7.87 12.04 9.22
C SER A 145 9.08 12.59 8.46
N LYS A 146 9.02 12.60 7.14
CA LYS A 146 10.11 13.15 6.31
C LYS A 146 9.93 14.62 5.97
N SER A 147 8.69 15.09 5.80
CA SER A 147 8.39 16.43 5.29
C SER A 147 8.42 17.52 6.37
N ILE A 148 8.01 17.18 7.60
CA ILE A 148 7.93 18.19 8.68
C ILE A 148 9.07 18.00 9.67
N ALA A 149 9.12 16.90 10.37
CA ALA A 149 10.24 16.47 11.21
C ALA A 149 10.09 15.01 11.60
N PRO A 150 11.16 14.20 11.64
CA PRO A 150 11.11 12.81 12.07
C PRO A 150 10.55 12.63 13.49
N ALA A 151 10.70 13.65 14.35
CA ALA A 151 10.24 13.64 15.73
C ALA A 151 8.72 13.73 15.87
N ILE A 152 7.99 14.25 14.88
CA ILE A 152 6.52 14.40 14.94
C ILE A 152 5.82 13.05 14.88
N ARG A 153 6.43 12.03 14.25
CA ARG A 153 5.89 10.67 14.20
C ARG A 153 4.41 10.61 13.78
N LEU A 154 4.02 11.44 12.81
CA LEU A 154 2.65 11.51 12.30
C LEU A 154 2.54 10.74 11.00
N SER A 155 1.65 9.75 10.98
CA SER A 155 1.28 9.00 9.77
C SER A 155 -0.24 8.90 9.68
N TYR A 156 -0.74 8.60 8.50
CA TYR A 156 -2.18 8.46 8.27
C TYR A 156 -2.45 7.34 7.28
N MET A 157 -3.66 6.81 7.31
CA MET A 157 -4.18 5.92 6.28
C MET A 157 -5.52 6.40 5.77
N VAL A 158 -5.79 6.12 4.51
CA VAL A 158 -7.09 6.34 3.87
C VAL A 158 -7.68 4.96 3.57
N LEU A 159 -8.83 4.69 4.15
CA LEU A 159 -9.50 3.40 4.03
C LEU A 159 -10.59 3.42 2.95
N PRO A 160 -10.77 2.32 2.21
CA PRO A 160 -11.97 2.05 1.43
C PRO A 160 -13.25 2.16 2.26
N LYS A 161 -14.33 2.64 1.63
CA LYS A 161 -15.61 2.89 2.33
C LYS A 161 -16.29 1.63 2.81
N ASP A 162 -16.06 0.50 2.17
CA ASP A 162 -16.61 -0.79 2.58
C ASP A 162 -15.96 -1.30 3.88
N ILE A 163 -14.66 -1.08 4.05
CA ILE A 163 -13.93 -1.42 5.28
C ILE A 163 -14.42 -0.59 6.48
N LEU A 164 -14.85 0.65 6.26
CA LEU A 164 -15.38 1.52 7.31
C LEU A 164 -16.74 1.09 7.84
N LYS A 165 -17.44 0.18 7.16
CA LYS A 165 -18.78 -0.30 7.54
C LYS A 165 -18.77 -1.60 8.32
N ALA A 166 -17.61 -2.25 8.37
CA ALA A 166 -17.42 -3.51 9.10
C ALA A 166 -17.07 -3.24 10.56
#